data_9e0e36f4e6f1a7796fe2f517340dc02d
#
_entry.id   9e0e36f4e6f1a7796fe2f517340dc02d
#
_cell.length_a   1.000
_cell.length_b   1.000
_cell.length_c   1.000
_cell.angle_alpha   90.00
_cell.angle_beta   90.00
_cell.angle_gamma   90.00
#
_symmetry.space_group_name_H-M   'P 1'
#
loop_
_entity.id
_entity.type
_entity.pdbx_description
1 polymer ?
#
loop_
_entity_poly.entity_id
_entity_poly.type
_entity_poly.pdbx_seq_one_letter_code
_entity_poly.pdbx_strand_id
1 'polypeptide(L)'
;MVPFAGYHMPVQYEGIIAEHRWTRTHAGLFDVSHMGQLLAPLGEVAALERLLPGDLMGMNEARPKYSLLLNDTGGILDDLMITRRADGWYVVVNGATKHADMEVLRSAGVAFAYLEDQALLALQGPDAVAVVAAHAPRVAELGFMQAGAFELAGTEAWISRSGYTGEDGVEISVPAAAAAQVADLLLSDERVRPIGLGARDSLRLEAGLPLYGHDLDERTT
;
A
#
# COMPACT_ATOMS: atom_id res chain seq x y z
N MET A 1 -6.69 -9.36 18.55
CA MET A 1 -6.77 -10.02 17.22
C MET A 1 -8.24 -10.12 16.81
N VAL A 2 -8.56 -9.70 15.59
CA VAL A 2 -9.90 -9.79 14.99
C VAL A 2 -9.81 -10.37 13.58
N PRO A 3 -10.85 -11.02 13.08
CA PRO A 3 -10.92 -11.39 11.68
C PRO A 3 -11.07 -10.11 10.82
N PHE A 4 -10.23 -9.97 9.82
CA PHE A 4 -10.24 -8.87 8.87
C PHE A 4 -9.75 -9.36 7.50
N ALA A 5 -10.57 -9.21 6.45
CA ALA A 5 -10.25 -9.63 5.08
C ALA A 5 -9.71 -11.07 4.96
N GLY A 6 -10.21 -12.01 5.79
CA GLY A 6 -9.73 -13.40 5.83
C GLY A 6 -8.49 -13.66 6.67
N TYR A 7 -7.94 -12.64 7.31
CA TYR A 7 -6.76 -12.72 8.18
C TYR A 7 -7.12 -12.48 9.64
N HIS A 8 -6.28 -12.93 10.58
CA HIS A 8 -6.34 -12.56 11.98
C HIS A 8 -5.37 -11.40 12.23
N MET A 9 -5.89 -10.20 12.42
CA MET A 9 -5.08 -8.99 12.52
C MET A 9 -5.23 -8.32 13.89
N PRO A 10 -4.18 -7.67 14.42
CA PRO A 10 -4.26 -6.94 15.67
C PRO A 10 -5.09 -5.66 15.49
N VAL A 11 -6.07 -5.48 16.37
CA VAL A 11 -6.80 -4.18 16.46
C VAL A 11 -5.90 -3.13 17.10
N GLN A 12 -5.12 -3.53 18.08
CA GLN A 12 -4.19 -2.68 18.83
C GLN A 12 -3.10 -3.54 19.50
N TYR A 13 -1.99 -2.90 19.82
CA TYR A 13 -0.89 -3.44 20.63
C TYR A 13 -0.88 -2.77 22.02
N GLU A 14 -0.70 -1.46 22.08
CA GLU A 14 -0.66 -0.66 23.32
C GLU A 14 -1.98 0.09 23.61
N GLY A 15 -2.80 0.29 22.57
CA GLY A 15 -4.06 0.99 22.64
C GLY A 15 -4.24 1.97 21.49
N ILE A 16 -5.46 2.00 20.92
CA ILE A 16 -5.78 2.74 19.70
C ILE A 16 -5.34 4.21 19.78
N ILE A 17 -5.70 4.91 20.86
CA ILE A 17 -5.37 6.34 21.03
C ILE A 17 -3.86 6.54 21.19
N ALA A 18 -3.18 5.66 21.92
CA ALA A 18 -1.73 5.76 22.11
C ALA A 18 -0.99 5.55 20.79
N GLU A 19 -1.37 4.52 20.03
CA GLU A 19 -0.81 4.21 18.72
C GLU A 19 -1.08 5.31 17.69
N HIS A 20 -2.30 5.86 17.67
CA HIS A 20 -2.65 7.01 16.82
C HIS A 20 -1.73 8.20 17.11
N ARG A 21 -1.61 8.59 18.39
CA ARG A 21 -0.76 9.73 18.79
C ARG A 21 0.71 9.46 18.51
N TRP A 22 1.17 8.21 18.68
CA TRP A 22 2.54 7.84 18.37
C TRP A 22 2.85 8.06 16.89
N THR A 23 1.97 7.60 16.01
CA THR A 23 2.11 7.79 14.56
C THR A 23 2.15 9.26 14.17
N ARG A 24 1.39 10.13 14.85
CA ARG A 24 1.42 11.59 14.61
C ARG A 24 2.72 12.27 15.06
N THR A 25 3.45 11.68 15.99
CA THR A 25 4.63 12.32 16.60
C THR A 25 5.95 11.63 16.33
N HIS A 26 5.93 10.36 15.90
CA HIS A 26 7.12 9.54 15.67
C HIS A 26 6.94 8.70 14.39
N ALA A 27 7.06 7.38 14.49
CA ALA A 27 6.84 6.46 13.37
C ALA A 27 6.04 5.23 13.81
N GLY A 28 4.97 4.93 13.09
CA GLY A 28 4.16 3.73 13.27
C GLY A 28 4.44 2.71 12.17
N LEU A 29 4.71 1.46 12.56
CA LEU A 29 4.85 0.33 11.63
C LEU A 29 3.54 -0.43 11.55
N PHE A 30 2.99 -0.53 10.34
CA PHE A 30 1.76 -1.25 10.02
C PHE A 30 2.09 -2.46 9.15
N ASP A 31 1.68 -3.64 9.56
CA ASP A 31 1.63 -4.79 8.66
C ASP A 31 0.34 -4.74 7.84
N VAL A 32 0.49 -4.48 6.55
CA VAL A 32 -0.61 -4.40 5.58
C VAL A 32 -0.49 -5.48 4.50
N SER A 33 0.20 -6.59 4.82
CA SER A 33 0.45 -7.72 3.91
C SER A 33 -0.82 -8.45 3.47
N HIS A 34 -1.96 -8.18 4.08
CA HIS A 34 -3.27 -8.66 3.64
C HIS A 34 -3.72 -8.03 2.32
N MET A 35 -3.15 -6.89 1.93
CA MET A 35 -3.41 -6.23 0.64
C MET A 35 -2.97 -7.14 -0.53
N GLY A 36 -3.66 -7.03 -1.67
CA GLY A 36 -3.26 -7.71 -2.88
C GLY A 36 -2.20 -6.92 -3.65
N GLN A 37 -1.13 -7.61 -4.08
CA GLN A 37 -0.09 -7.03 -4.92
C GLN A 37 -0.07 -7.74 -6.27
N LEU A 38 -0.23 -7.00 -7.36
CA LEU A 38 -0.31 -7.55 -8.71
C LEU A 38 0.77 -6.90 -9.60
N LEU A 39 1.25 -7.65 -10.58
CA LEU A 39 2.15 -7.15 -11.62
C LEU A 39 1.61 -7.54 -12.99
N ALA A 40 1.15 -6.55 -13.76
CA ALA A 40 0.70 -6.75 -15.14
C ALA A 40 1.78 -6.29 -16.13
N PRO A 41 1.98 -7.01 -17.25
CA PRO A 41 2.91 -6.57 -18.29
C PRO A 41 2.61 -5.16 -18.80
N LEU A 42 3.63 -4.41 -19.22
CA LEU A 42 3.46 -3.04 -19.75
C LEU A 42 2.49 -2.96 -20.93
N GLY A 43 2.41 -4.01 -21.74
CA GLY A 43 1.48 -4.10 -22.86
C GLY A 43 -0.01 -4.10 -22.50
N GLU A 44 -0.35 -4.33 -21.24
CA GLU A 44 -1.73 -4.37 -20.74
C GLU A 44 -2.34 -2.97 -20.53
N VAL A 45 -1.60 -1.91 -20.74
CA VAL A 45 -2.02 -0.52 -20.44
C VAL A 45 -3.38 -0.17 -21.03
N ALA A 46 -3.65 -0.54 -22.29
CA ALA A 46 -4.93 -0.23 -22.94
C ALA A 46 -6.11 -1.02 -22.33
N ALA A 47 -5.86 -2.21 -21.80
CA ALA A 47 -6.86 -2.99 -21.09
C ALA A 47 -7.11 -2.41 -19.69
N LEU A 48 -6.06 -2.00 -18.99
CA LEU A 48 -6.15 -1.32 -17.68
C LEU A 48 -6.89 0.02 -17.79
N GLU A 49 -6.64 0.84 -18.81
CA GLU A 49 -7.32 2.14 -19.01
C GLU A 49 -8.83 2.02 -19.29
N ARG A 50 -9.31 0.84 -19.69
CA ARG A 50 -10.76 0.59 -19.78
C ARG A 50 -11.45 0.41 -18.44
N LEU A 51 -10.69 0.02 -17.42
CA LEU A 51 -11.19 -0.28 -16.07
C LEU A 51 -10.86 0.81 -15.07
N LEU A 52 -9.73 1.50 -15.28
CA LEU A 52 -9.18 2.49 -14.36
C LEU A 52 -9.25 3.89 -15.01
N PRO A 53 -9.88 4.87 -14.37
CA PRO A 53 -9.97 6.22 -14.92
C PRO A 53 -8.60 6.90 -14.96
N GLY A 54 -8.31 7.55 -16.07
CA GLY A 54 -7.15 8.40 -16.26
C GLY A 54 -6.18 7.88 -17.32
N ASP A 55 -5.20 8.71 -17.64
CA ASP A 55 -4.12 8.42 -18.59
C ASP A 55 -3.01 7.62 -17.90
N LEU A 56 -3.01 6.30 -18.08
CA LEU A 56 -1.93 5.43 -17.60
C LEU A 56 -0.76 5.43 -18.59
N MET A 57 -1.05 5.51 -19.89
CA MET A 57 -0.02 5.51 -20.93
C MET A 57 0.94 6.70 -20.75
N GLY A 58 0.43 7.85 -20.32
CA GLY A 58 1.22 9.06 -20.01
C GLY A 58 1.90 9.05 -18.64
N MET A 59 1.71 8.02 -17.82
CA MET A 59 2.36 7.95 -16.50
C MET A 59 3.87 7.83 -16.60
N ASN A 60 4.57 8.65 -15.82
CA ASN A 60 6.00 8.51 -15.61
C ASN A 60 6.30 7.24 -14.79
N GLU A 61 7.46 6.63 -15.06
CA GLU A 61 7.96 5.49 -14.28
C GLU A 61 8.17 5.88 -12.82
N ALA A 62 7.94 4.92 -11.92
CA ALA A 62 8.12 5.06 -10.48
C ALA A 62 7.29 6.18 -9.83
N ARG A 63 6.11 6.47 -10.42
CA ARG A 63 5.13 7.42 -9.88
C ARG A 63 3.84 6.69 -9.52
N PRO A 64 3.65 6.30 -8.24
CA PRO A 64 2.38 5.79 -7.77
C PRO A 64 1.24 6.76 -8.05
N LYS A 65 0.09 6.22 -8.42
CA LYS A 65 -1.15 6.97 -8.65
C LYS A 65 -2.30 6.24 -7.96
N TYR A 66 -3.09 6.98 -7.18
CA TYR A 66 -4.37 6.51 -6.70
C TYR A 66 -5.37 6.47 -7.85
N SER A 67 -6.12 5.38 -7.97
CA SER A 67 -7.14 5.19 -8.98
C SER A 67 -8.30 4.36 -8.45
N LEU A 68 -9.33 4.23 -9.25
CA LEU A 68 -10.56 3.49 -8.94
C LEU A 68 -10.71 2.35 -9.94
N LEU A 69 -11.17 1.19 -9.49
CA LEU A 69 -11.66 0.14 -10.37
C LEU A 69 -13.16 0.36 -10.57
N LEU A 70 -13.59 0.56 -11.81
CA LEU A 70 -14.97 0.92 -12.12
C LEU A 70 -15.70 -0.21 -12.85
N ASN A 71 -17.01 -0.29 -12.63
CA ASN A 71 -17.92 -1.08 -13.46
C ASN A 71 -18.37 -0.29 -14.70
N ASP A 72 -19.13 -0.93 -15.59
CA ASP A 72 -19.60 -0.35 -16.86
C ASP A 72 -20.54 0.87 -16.70
N THR A 73 -21.07 1.08 -15.50
CA THR A 73 -21.95 2.22 -15.17
C THR A 73 -21.22 3.34 -14.41
N GLY A 74 -19.90 3.18 -14.17
CA GLY A 74 -19.09 4.13 -13.44
C GLY A 74 -19.10 3.95 -11.91
N GLY A 75 -19.80 2.93 -11.40
CA GLY A 75 -19.78 2.60 -9.97
C GLY A 75 -18.43 2.04 -9.53
N ILE A 76 -17.99 2.36 -8.33
CA ILE A 76 -16.69 2.00 -7.79
C ILE A 76 -16.72 0.56 -7.26
N LEU A 77 -15.93 -0.34 -7.87
CA LEU A 77 -15.73 -1.72 -7.43
C LEU A 77 -14.65 -1.85 -6.36
N ASP A 78 -13.60 -1.03 -6.47
CA ASP A 78 -12.54 -0.86 -5.47
C ASP A 78 -11.76 0.42 -5.74
N ASP A 79 -10.95 0.85 -4.76
CA ASP A 79 -9.90 1.84 -4.94
C ASP A 79 -8.53 1.17 -4.81
N LEU A 80 -7.55 1.66 -5.55
CA LEU A 80 -6.26 1.01 -5.68
C LEU A 80 -5.12 1.99 -5.93
N MET A 81 -3.89 1.50 -5.72
CA MET A 81 -2.69 2.20 -6.14
C MET A 81 -2.10 1.51 -7.37
N ILE A 82 -1.78 2.28 -8.40
CA ILE A 82 -1.09 1.78 -9.60
C ILE A 82 0.21 2.53 -9.83
N THR A 83 1.27 1.79 -10.18
CA THR A 83 2.59 2.35 -10.45
C THR A 83 3.16 1.73 -11.72
N ARG A 84 3.63 2.56 -12.65
CA ARG A 84 4.42 2.09 -13.77
C ARG A 84 5.84 1.78 -13.28
N ARG A 85 6.23 0.51 -13.35
CA ARG A 85 7.60 0.04 -13.09
C ARG A 85 8.28 -0.30 -14.41
N ALA A 86 9.59 -0.47 -14.40
CA ALA A 86 10.34 -0.91 -15.59
C ALA A 86 9.89 -2.29 -16.09
N ASP A 87 9.44 -3.17 -15.18
CA ASP A 87 9.03 -4.56 -15.44
C ASP A 87 7.52 -4.76 -15.62
N GLY A 88 6.68 -3.72 -15.38
CA GLY A 88 5.23 -3.84 -15.51
C GLY A 88 4.44 -2.77 -14.77
N TRP A 89 3.12 -2.97 -14.74
CA TRP A 89 2.18 -2.21 -13.93
C TRP A 89 2.02 -2.87 -12.59
N TYR A 90 2.59 -2.29 -11.56
CA TYR A 90 2.44 -2.75 -10.19
C TYR A 90 1.17 -2.14 -9.60
N VAL A 91 0.27 -3.01 -9.13
CA VAL A 91 -1.04 -2.62 -8.60
C VAL A 91 -1.20 -3.17 -7.19
N VAL A 92 -1.61 -2.31 -6.26
CA VAL A 92 -1.95 -2.68 -4.89
C VAL A 92 -3.45 -2.47 -4.71
N VAL A 93 -4.17 -3.54 -4.36
CA VAL A 93 -5.63 -3.58 -4.16
C VAL A 93 -5.99 -3.89 -2.72
N ASN A 94 -7.21 -3.53 -2.29
CA ASN A 94 -7.68 -3.77 -0.93
C ASN A 94 -7.78 -5.25 -0.60
N GLY A 95 -7.43 -5.61 0.64
CA GLY A 95 -7.40 -6.99 1.08
C GLY A 95 -8.75 -7.71 1.04
N ALA A 96 -9.84 -6.99 1.28
CA ALA A 96 -11.19 -7.54 1.28
C ALA A 96 -11.72 -7.84 -0.13
N THR A 97 -11.33 -7.05 -1.12
CA THR A 97 -11.82 -7.07 -2.51
C THR A 97 -10.86 -7.74 -3.48
N LYS A 98 -9.60 -7.97 -3.11
CA LYS A 98 -8.52 -8.42 -4.02
C LYS A 98 -8.87 -9.60 -4.93
N HIS A 99 -9.68 -10.56 -4.46
CA HIS A 99 -10.08 -11.71 -5.29
C HIS A 99 -11.14 -11.33 -6.33
N ALA A 100 -12.07 -10.43 -5.97
CA ALA A 100 -13.07 -9.88 -6.90
C ALA A 100 -12.39 -8.99 -7.94
N ASP A 101 -11.43 -8.15 -7.52
CA ASP A 101 -10.66 -7.28 -8.41
C ASP A 101 -9.87 -8.10 -9.43
N MET A 102 -9.19 -9.16 -8.97
CA MET A 102 -8.48 -10.09 -9.88
C MET A 102 -9.42 -10.75 -10.88
N GLU A 103 -10.67 -11.05 -10.50
CA GLU A 103 -11.66 -11.64 -11.42
C GLU A 103 -12.13 -10.59 -12.44
N VAL A 104 -12.36 -9.35 -12.04
CA VAL A 104 -12.68 -8.23 -12.95
C VAL A 104 -11.56 -8.03 -13.96
N LEU A 105 -10.30 -7.98 -13.52
CA LEU A 105 -9.13 -7.85 -14.40
C LEU A 105 -9.03 -9.00 -15.38
N ARG A 106 -9.18 -10.27 -14.95
CA ARG A 106 -9.18 -11.44 -15.82
C ARG A 106 -10.30 -11.41 -16.85
N SER A 107 -11.51 -11.07 -16.42
CA SER A 107 -12.70 -10.98 -17.28
C SER A 107 -12.55 -9.92 -18.37
N ALA A 108 -11.82 -8.84 -18.08
CA ALA A 108 -11.46 -7.79 -19.02
C ALA A 108 -10.28 -8.16 -19.93
N GLY A 109 -9.69 -9.36 -19.77
CA GLY A 109 -8.57 -9.85 -20.54
C GLY A 109 -7.21 -9.31 -20.13
N VAL A 110 -7.08 -8.71 -18.94
CA VAL A 110 -5.81 -8.23 -18.39
C VAL A 110 -4.99 -9.42 -17.88
N ALA A 111 -3.82 -9.62 -18.44
CA ALA A 111 -2.84 -10.57 -17.89
C ALA A 111 -2.13 -9.95 -16.70
N PHE A 112 -1.95 -10.71 -15.63
CA PHE A 112 -1.17 -10.29 -14.45
C PHE A 112 -0.65 -11.49 -13.66
N ALA A 113 0.43 -11.27 -12.90
CA ALA A 113 0.88 -12.16 -11.83
C ALA A 113 0.34 -11.64 -10.50
N TYR A 114 -0.22 -12.52 -9.67
CA TYR A 114 -0.51 -12.23 -8.26
C TYR A 114 0.75 -12.53 -7.45
N LEU A 115 1.27 -11.52 -6.77
CA LEU A 115 2.51 -11.59 -5.99
C LEU A 115 2.19 -12.04 -4.56
N GLU A 116 1.67 -13.26 -4.40
CA GLU A 116 1.21 -13.79 -3.11
C GLU A 116 2.35 -14.01 -2.09
N ASP A 117 3.59 -14.17 -2.59
CA ASP A 117 4.80 -14.30 -1.76
C ASP A 117 5.46 -12.95 -1.42
N GLN A 118 4.74 -11.84 -1.59
CA GLN A 118 5.17 -10.51 -1.19
C GLN A 118 4.41 -10.02 0.03
N ALA A 119 5.16 -9.53 1.01
CA ALA A 119 4.63 -8.77 2.14
C ALA A 119 4.60 -7.28 1.83
N LEU A 120 3.71 -6.56 2.47
CA LEU A 120 3.63 -5.10 2.39
C LEU A 120 3.63 -4.54 3.82
N LEU A 121 4.63 -3.72 4.12
CA LEU A 121 4.75 -3.00 5.38
C LEU A 121 4.58 -1.50 5.10
N ALA A 122 3.95 -0.76 6.02
CA ALA A 122 3.90 0.69 5.94
C ALA A 122 4.56 1.28 7.19
N LEU A 123 5.52 2.20 7.02
CA LEU A 123 6.09 2.98 8.10
C LEU A 123 5.66 4.43 7.93
N GLN A 124 4.89 4.95 8.86
CA GLN A 124 4.18 6.23 8.75
C GLN A 124 4.44 7.12 9.95
N GLY A 125 4.58 8.41 9.72
CA GLY A 125 4.82 9.42 10.75
C GLY A 125 6.02 10.31 10.42
N PRO A 126 6.21 11.42 11.16
CA PRO A 126 7.27 12.40 10.85
C PRO A 126 8.68 11.83 10.86
N ASP A 127 8.95 10.77 11.61
CA ASP A 127 10.25 10.12 11.67
C ASP A 127 10.43 8.98 10.64
N ALA A 128 9.37 8.55 9.98
CA ALA A 128 9.35 7.32 9.19
C ALA A 128 10.43 7.28 8.09
N VAL A 129 10.50 8.34 7.28
CA VAL A 129 11.49 8.41 6.18
C VAL A 129 12.91 8.41 6.72
N ALA A 130 13.17 9.11 7.83
CA ALA A 130 14.50 9.15 8.44
C ALA A 130 14.93 7.79 9.02
N VAL A 131 14.00 7.04 9.59
CA VAL A 131 14.25 5.67 10.06
C VAL A 131 14.65 4.76 8.92
N VAL A 132 13.90 4.73 7.82
CA VAL A 132 14.25 3.88 6.67
C VAL A 132 15.54 4.34 6.02
N ALA A 133 15.77 5.64 5.89
CA ALA A 133 16.97 6.22 5.29
C ALA A 133 18.26 5.90 6.07
N ALA A 134 18.18 5.60 7.36
CA ALA A 134 19.32 5.13 8.13
C ALA A 134 19.88 3.79 7.61
N HIS A 135 19.03 2.98 6.94
CA HIS A 135 19.38 1.66 6.39
C HIS A 135 19.44 1.68 4.84
N ALA A 136 18.67 2.54 4.21
CA ALA A 136 18.60 2.74 2.76
C ALA A 136 18.62 4.25 2.44
N PRO A 137 19.80 4.92 2.46
CA PRO A 137 19.92 6.39 2.45
C PRO A 137 19.19 7.08 1.28
N ARG A 138 19.16 6.44 0.10
CA ARG A 138 18.51 6.99 -1.08
C ARG A 138 16.98 7.08 -0.98
N VAL A 139 16.37 6.44 0.02
CA VAL A 139 14.91 6.60 0.28
C VAL A 139 14.57 8.05 0.63
N ALA A 140 15.50 8.78 1.26
CA ALA A 140 15.32 10.20 1.55
C ALA A 140 15.21 11.09 0.29
N GLU A 141 15.68 10.61 -0.87
CA GLU A 141 15.59 11.33 -2.14
C GLU A 141 14.20 11.22 -2.79
N LEU A 142 13.37 10.26 -2.36
CA LEU A 142 12.02 10.12 -2.87
C LEU A 142 11.16 11.31 -2.44
N GLY A 143 10.51 11.94 -3.40
CA GLY A 143 9.41 12.86 -3.13
C GLY A 143 8.09 12.10 -2.89
N PHE A 144 7.07 12.80 -2.37
CA PHE A 144 5.73 12.24 -2.22
C PHE A 144 5.22 11.69 -3.56
N MET A 145 4.61 10.49 -3.54
CA MET A 145 4.18 9.74 -4.72
C MET A 145 5.35 9.47 -5.68
N GLN A 146 6.51 9.12 -5.13
CA GLN A 146 7.63 8.50 -5.85
C GLN A 146 7.97 7.15 -5.26
N ALA A 147 8.50 6.26 -6.09
CA ALA A 147 8.86 4.91 -5.68
C ALA A 147 10.19 4.50 -6.33
N GLY A 148 10.74 3.38 -5.89
CA GLY A 148 11.95 2.80 -6.48
C GLY A 148 12.31 1.47 -5.84
N ALA A 149 13.29 0.80 -6.46
CA ALA A 149 13.92 -0.39 -5.92
C ALA A 149 15.10 -0.01 -5.02
N PHE A 150 15.16 -0.63 -3.85
CA PHE A 150 16.19 -0.41 -2.84
C PHE A 150 16.64 -1.75 -2.26
N GLU A 151 17.76 -1.75 -1.58
CA GLU A 151 18.15 -2.84 -0.70
C GLU A 151 17.86 -2.43 0.75
N LEU A 152 17.12 -3.28 1.49
CA LEU A 152 16.78 -3.08 2.89
C LEU A 152 16.92 -4.40 3.64
N ALA A 153 17.66 -4.42 4.72
CA ALA A 153 17.93 -5.64 5.49
C ALA A 153 18.51 -6.81 4.64
N GLY A 154 19.32 -6.50 3.62
CA GLY A 154 19.93 -7.51 2.74
C GLY A 154 18.96 -8.15 1.73
N THR A 155 17.77 -7.57 1.54
CA THR A 155 16.79 -8.01 0.53
C THR A 155 16.39 -6.85 -0.38
N GLU A 156 15.98 -7.20 -1.61
CA GLU A 156 15.38 -6.21 -2.50
C GLU A 156 14.01 -5.79 -1.97
N ALA A 157 13.78 -4.48 -1.94
CA ALA A 157 12.54 -3.85 -1.52
C ALA A 157 12.06 -2.87 -2.58
N TRP A 158 10.77 -2.91 -2.92
CA TRP A 158 10.12 -1.83 -3.64
C TRP A 158 9.51 -0.86 -2.64
N ILE A 159 10.00 0.37 -2.61
CA ILE A 159 9.60 1.37 -1.61
C ILE A 159 8.95 2.55 -2.33
N SER A 160 7.76 2.93 -1.89
CA SER A 160 7.06 4.15 -2.30
C SER A 160 6.93 5.12 -1.12
N ARG A 161 7.14 6.42 -1.38
CA ARG A 161 6.81 7.47 -0.41
C ARG A 161 5.34 7.82 -0.54
N SER A 162 4.53 7.06 0.16
CA SER A 162 3.07 7.08 0.16
C SER A 162 2.55 6.56 1.49
N GLY A 163 1.25 6.59 1.69
CA GLY A 163 0.65 6.05 2.89
C GLY A 163 -0.82 6.38 3.06
N TYR A 164 -1.38 5.92 4.18
CA TYR A 164 -2.81 5.97 4.48
C TYR A 164 -3.10 6.59 5.85
N THR A 165 -2.30 7.59 6.26
CA THR A 165 -2.38 8.18 7.60
C THR A 165 -2.49 9.70 7.60
N GLY A 166 -2.20 10.35 6.48
CA GLY A 166 -2.05 11.80 6.38
C GLY A 166 -0.69 12.31 6.84
N GLU A 167 0.15 11.43 7.43
CA GLU A 167 1.54 11.74 7.75
C GLU A 167 2.46 11.36 6.57
N ASP A 168 3.68 11.87 6.62
CA ASP A 168 4.75 11.40 5.74
C ASP A 168 5.12 9.94 6.07
N GLY A 169 5.62 9.22 5.09
CA GLY A 169 6.00 7.84 5.31
C GLY A 169 6.23 7.07 4.02
N VAL A 170 6.45 5.80 4.18
CA VAL A 170 6.73 4.88 3.07
C VAL A 170 5.91 3.59 3.19
N GLU A 171 5.64 2.99 2.03
CA GLU A 171 5.16 1.62 1.91
C GLU A 171 6.27 0.76 1.30
N ILE A 172 6.51 -0.41 1.87
CA ILE A 172 7.67 -1.26 1.62
C ILE A 172 7.17 -2.65 1.23
N SER A 173 7.30 -3.01 -0.04
CA SER A 173 7.05 -4.37 -0.54
C SER A 173 8.34 -5.15 -0.53
N VAL A 174 8.34 -6.32 0.12
CA VAL A 174 9.48 -7.23 0.25
C VAL A 174 9.03 -8.68 0.10
N PRO A 175 9.91 -9.62 -0.26
CA PRO A 175 9.59 -11.04 -0.18
C PRO A 175 9.07 -11.42 1.20
N ALA A 176 7.99 -12.18 1.29
CA ALA A 176 7.35 -12.58 2.54
C ALA A 176 8.34 -13.23 3.52
N ALA A 177 9.31 -14.00 2.98
CA ALA A 177 10.36 -14.63 3.78
C ALA A 177 11.28 -13.61 4.50
N ALA A 178 11.39 -12.38 4.00
CA ALA A 178 12.21 -11.32 4.58
C ALA A 178 11.41 -10.35 5.47
N ALA A 179 10.08 -10.43 5.47
CA ALA A 179 9.20 -9.47 6.13
C ALA A 179 9.48 -9.31 7.62
N ALA A 180 9.67 -10.43 8.33
CA ALA A 180 9.99 -10.42 9.76
C ALA A 180 11.33 -9.71 10.03
N GLN A 181 12.36 -10.01 9.24
CA GLN A 181 13.68 -9.39 9.38
C GLN A 181 13.62 -7.87 9.13
N VAL A 182 12.86 -7.42 8.12
CA VAL A 182 12.66 -6.01 7.84
C VAL A 182 11.87 -5.35 8.97
N ALA A 183 10.80 -5.97 9.46
CA ALA A 183 10.01 -5.45 10.58
C ALA A 183 10.87 -5.32 11.86
N ASP A 184 11.64 -6.34 12.20
CA ASP A 184 12.53 -6.34 13.38
C ASP A 184 13.60 -5.25 13.27
N LEU A 185 14.18 -5.05 12.07
CA LEU A 185 15.13 -3.97 11.81
C LEU A 185 14.51 -2.60 12.09
N LEU A 186 13.29 -2.34 11.56
CA LEU A 186 12.60 -1.06 11.76
C LEU A 186 12.17 -0.87 13.23
N LEU A 187 11.66 -1.92 13.87
CA LEU A 187 11.24 -1.88 15.28
C LEU A 187 12.43 -1.77 16.27
N SER A 188 13.66 -2.00 15.82
CA SER A 188 14.85 -1.76 16.66
C SER A 188 15.14 -0.28 16.92
N ASP A 189 14.57 0.63 16.13
CA ASP A 189 14.63 2.08 16.37
C ASP A 189 13.57 2.47 17.41
N GLU A 190 13.99 3.17 18.48
CA GLU A 190 13.10 3.57 19.58
C GLU A 190 11.93 4.47 19.17
N ARG A 191 12.03 5.11 18.00
CA ARG A 191 10.97 5.94 17.41
C ARG A 191 9.87 5.11 16.75
N VAL A 192 10.07 3.81 16.54
CA VAL A 192 9.13 2.95 15.83
C VAL A 192 8.33 2.09 16.80
N ARG A 193 7.00 2.06 16.61
CA ARG A 193 6.10 1.15 17.32
C ARG A 193 5.16 0.43 16.36
N PRO A 194 4.77 -0.82 16.67
CA PRO A 194 3.76 -1.51 15.88
C PRO A 194 2.39 -0.87 16.10
N ILE A 195 1.61 -0.78 15.01
CA ILE A 195 0.31 -0.11 15.00
C ILE A 195 -0.76 -1.06 14.48
N GLY A 196 -1.88 -1.14 15.21
CA GLY A 196 -3.01 -1.98 14.85
C GLY A 196 -4.06 -1.30 13.97
N LEU A 197 -5.07 -2.08 13.56
CA LEU A 197 -6.15 -1.65 12.67
C LEU A 197 -6.95 -0.47 13.22
N GLY A 198 -7.15 -0.40 14.55
CA GLY A 198 -7.96 0.65 15.16
C GLY A 198 -7.33 2.03 15.01
N ALA A 199 -6.00 2.14 15.18
CA ALA A 199 -5.29 3.39 14.93
C ALA A 199 -5.18 3.68 13.44
N ARG A 200 -4.96 2.66 12.57
CA ARG A 200 -5.00 2.83 11.12
C ARG A 200 -6.31 3.46 10.65
N ASP A 201 -7.46 2.97 11.16
CA ASP A 201 -8.76 3.51 10.79
C ASP A 201 -8.98 4.95 11.28
N SER A 202 -8.61 5.27 12.51
CA SER A 202 -8.74 6.64 13.02
C SER A 202 -7.80 7.63 12.32
N LEU A 203 -6.59 7.21 11.94
CA LEU A 203 -5.61 8.04 11.22
C LEU A 203 -6.09 8.37 9.80
N ARG A 204 -6.55 7.36 9.05
CA ARG A 204 -7.04 7.58 7.68
C ARG A 204 -8.28 8.48 7.67
N LEU A 205 -9.20 8.26 8.62
CA LEU A 205 -10.43 9.04 8.73
C LEU A 205 -10.13 10.51 9.03
N GLU A 206 -9.22 10.78 9.96
CA GLU A 206 -8.79 12.14 10.29
C GLU A 206 -8.11 12.82 9.09
N ALA A 207 -7.37 12.05 8.28
CA ALA A 207 -6.74 12.54 7.06
C ALA A 207 -7.73 12.72 5.88
N GLY A 208 -9.00 12.32 6.02
CA GLY A 208 -10.01 12.38 4.97
C GLY A 208 -9.81 11.35 3.87
N LEU A 209 -9.10 10.24 4.14
CA LEU A 209 -8.86 9.17 3.19
C LEU A 209 -10.01 8.15 3.24
N PRO A 210 -10.61 7.80 2.07
CA PRO A 210 -11.75 6.89 2.04
C PRO A 210 -11.33 5.45 2.32
N LEU A 211 -12.28 4.66 2.81
CA LEU A 211 -12.19 3.21 2.94
C LEU A 211 -13.28 2.56 2.10
N TYR A 212 -12.89 1.72 1.14
CA TYR A 212 -13.85 0.98 0.33
C TYR A 212 -14.74 0.07 1.19
N GLY A 213 -16.02 0.04 0.86
CA GLY A 213 -17.06 -0.66 1.63
C GLY A 213 -17.63 0.15 2.79
N HIS A 214 -17.04 1.32 3.11
CA HIS A 214 -17.53 2.28 4.12
C HIS A 214 -17.88 3.63 3.49
N ASP A 215 -16.90 4.26 2.84
CA ASP A 215 -17.03 5.61 2.27
C ASP A 215 -17.26 5.57 0.75
N LEU A 216 -16.80 4.51 0.11
CA LEU A 216 -16.94 4.23 -1.33
C LEU A 216 -17.55 2.86 -1.53
N ASP A 217 -18.43 2.73 -2.51
CA ASP A 217 -19.03 1.48 -2.96
C ASP A 217 -19.55 1.59 -4.42
N GLU A 218 -20.17 0.53 -4.94
CA GLU A 218 -20.72 0.50 -6.30
C GLU A 218 -21.79 1.56 -6.59
N ARG A 219 -22.35 2.20 -5.58
CA ARG A 219 -23.35 3.28 -5.71
C ARG A 219 -22.68 4.65 -5.81
N THR A 220 -21.40 4.73 -5.49
CA THR A 220 -20.58 5.95 -5.60
C THR A 220 -20.09 6.06 -7.04
N THR A 221 -20.37 7.20 -7.71
CA THR A 221 -20.00 7.49 -9.11
C THR A 221 -19.35 8.85 -9.24
#